data_7af94e729dbb2bc7160958e1e6f86b7e
#
_entry.id   7af94e729dbb2bc7160958e1e6f86b7e
#
_cell.length_a   1.000
_cell.length_b   1.000
_cell.length_c   1.000
_cell.angle_alpha   90.00
_cell.angle_beta   90.00
_cell.angle_gamma   90.00
#
_symmetry.space_group_name_H-M   'P 1'
#
loop_
_entity.id
_entity.type
_entity.pdbx_description
1 polymer ?
#
loop_
_entity_poly.entity_id
_entity_poly.type
_entity_poly.pdbx_seq_one_letter_code
_entity_poly.pdbx_strand_id
1 'polypeptide(L)'
;MVPFAATAVSRRELLAGGAAALAIGTAAGFAPTLFAQAAPHRIDVHHHVSPPTWLDAVKSMKKDNPPMVSWSVQKSLDDMDKGGVATAITSLTTPQVIGLDKDTAARVARESNEYCKKLESDHKDRFGTFAMLPFPYVDECLKEIA
;
A
#
# COMPACT_ATOMS: atom_id res chain seq x y z
N MET A 1 -6.46 -51.55 -9.14
CA MET A 1 -6.62 -50.09 -9.31
C MET A 1 -7.77 -49.67 -8.38
N VAL A 2 -7.46 -49.19 -7.17
CA VAL A 2 -8.48 -48.86 -6.16
C VAL A 2 -8.70 -47.33 -6.24
N PRO A 3 -9.92 -46.83 -6.38
CA PRO A 3 -10.17 -45.40 -6.44
C PRO A 3 -9.99 -44.76 -5.07
N PHE A 4 -9.16 -43.75 -5.00
CA PHE A 4 -9.00 -42.92 -3.82
C PHE A 4 -10.19 -41.97 -3.75
N ALA A 5 -11.13 -42.22 -2.83
CA ALA A 5 -12.24 -41.32 -2.58
C ALA A 5 -11.73 -40.22 -1.63
N ALA A 6 -11.55 -39.01 -2.14
CA ALA A 6 -11.29 -37.85 -1.33
C ALA A 6 -12.58 -37.43 -0.61
N THR A 7 -12.70 -37.74 0.66
CA THR A 7 -13.78 -37.24 1.54
C THR A 7 -13.52 -35.76 1.82
N ALA A 8 -14.38 -34.89 1.29
CA ALA A 8 -14.34 -33.45 1.57
C ALA A 8 -14.79 -33.23 3.03
N VAL A 9 -13.87 -32.73 3.87
CA VAL A 9 -14.16 -32.35 5.26
C VAL A 9 -15.01 -31.07 5.26
N SER A 10 -16.17 -31.13 5.91
CA SER A 10 -17.06 -29.95 5.98
C SER A 10 -16.51 -28.90 6.95
N ARG A 11 -16.89 -27.60 6.73
CA ARG A 11 -16.52 -26.50 7.64
C ARG A 11 -16.94 -26.75 9.10
N ARG A 12 -18.00 -27.50 9.30
CA ARG A 12 -18.52 -27.83 10.61
C ARG A 12 -17.66 -28.87 11.33
N GLU A 13 -17.11 -29.83 10.60
CA GLU A 13 -16.18 -30.84 11.12
C GLU A 13 -14.82 -30.23 11.46
N LEU A 14 -14.37 -29.23 10.68
CA LEU A 14 -13.16 -28.49 10.97
C LEU A 14 -13.27 -27.66 12.28
N LEU A 15 -14.44 -27.06 12.53
CA LEU A 15 -14.70 -26.28 13.74
C LEU A 15 -14.91 -27.17 14.97
N ALA A 16 -15.54 -28.36 14.82
CA ALA A 16 -15.71 -29.32 15.88
C ALA A 16 -14.42 -30.02 16.31
N GLY A 17 -13.50 -30.26 15.36
CA GLY A 17 -12.16 -30.78 15.63
C GLY A 17 -11.27 -29.82 16.39
N GLY A 18 -11.43 -28.49 16.17
CA GLY A 18 -10.70 -27.46 16.89
C GLY A 18 -11.07 -27.31 18.36
N ALA A 19 -12.33 -27.60 18.72
CA ALA A 19 -12.80 -27.51 20.11
C ALA A 19 -12.38 -28.70 20.99
N ALA A 20 -12.17 -29.88 20.41
CA ALA A 20 -11.72 -31.07 21.14
C ALA A 20 -10.20 -31.04 21.48
N ALA A 21 -9.39 -30.29 20.74
CA ALA A 21 -7.96 -30.17 21.00
C ALA A 21 -7.63 -29.27 22.20
N LEU A 22 -8.56 -28.44 22.66
CA LEU A 22 -8.38 -27.53 23.81
C LEU A 22 -8.58 -28.20 25.17
N ALA A 23 -9.18 -29.40 25.23
CA ALA A 23 -9.54 -30.07 26.52
C ALA A 23 -8.43 -31.01 27.06
N ILE A 24 -7.40 -31.33 26.33
CA ILE A 24 -6.35 -32.33 26.73
C ILE A 24 -5.04 -31.69 27.18
N GLY A 25 -4.91 -30.36 27.13
CA GLY A 25 -3.63 -29.64 27.31
C GLY A 25 -3.24 -29.23 28.73
N THR A 26 -4.00 -29.58 29.80
CA THR A 26 -3.72 -29.02 31.14
C THR A 26 -2.87 -29.91 32.05
N ALA A 27 -2.37 -31.08 31.61
CA ALA A 27 -1.66 -32.01 32.47
C ALA A 27 -0.14 -32.13 32.22
N ALA A 28 0.41 -31.49 31.21
CA ALA A 28 1.86 -31.55 30.99
C ALA A 28 2.32 -30.20 30.44
N GLY A 29 2.75 -29.28 31.26
CA GLY A 29 3.52 -28.04 31.03
C GLY A 29 3.86 -27.54 29.60
N PHE A 30 3.11 -27.96 28.59
CA PHE A 30 3.16 -27.43 27.23
C PHE A 30 2.25 -26.21 27.17
N ALA A 31 2.84 -25.03 27.32
CA ALA A 31 2.16 -23.83 26.84
C ALA A 31 1.77 -24.11 25.37
N PRO A 32 0.47 -23.94 24.99
CA PRO A 32 0.11 -23.98 23.58
C PRO A 32 0.95 -22.89 22.92
N THR A 33 1.86 -23.25 22.02
CA THR A 33 2.41 -22.31 21.06
C THR A 33 1.19 -21.84 20.28
N LEU A 34 0.65 -20.69 20.68
CA LEU A 34 -0.29 -19.94 19.85
C LEU A 34 0.48 -19.77 18.54
N PHE A 35 0.06 -20.49 17.50
CA PHE A 35 0.50 -20.21 16.16
C PHE A 35 0.12 -18.74 15.97
N ALA A 36 1.11 -17.85 16.08
CA ALA A 36 0.93 -16.46 15.74
C ALA A 36 0.44 -16.49 14.28
N GLN A 37 -0.84 -16.29 14.11
CA GLN A 37 -1.43 -16.21 12.79
C GLN A 37 -0.70 -15.04 12.15
N ALA A 38 0.09 -15.33 11.12
CA ALA A 38 0.83 -14.30 10.42
C ALA A 38 -0.14 -13.17 10.12
N ALA A 39 0.18 -11.96 10.58
CA ALA A 39 -0.71 -10.81 10.38
C ALA A 39 -1.06 -10.75 8.88
N PRO A 40 -2.34 -10.61 8.50
CA PRO A 40 -2.71 -10.60 7.09
C PRO A 40 -1.89 -9.53 6.40
N HIS A 41 -1.09 -9.93 5.41
CA HIS A 41 -0.26 -9.03 4.62
C HIS A 41 -1.16 -8.30 3.63
N ARG A 42 -1.79 -7.21 4.09
CA ARG A 42 -2.64 -6.37 3.25
C ARG A 42 -1.78 -5.41 2.44
N ILE A 43 -2.08 -5.32 1.15
CA ILE A 43 -1.50 -4.34 0.25
C ILE A 43 -2.61 -3.35 -0.13
N ASP A 44 -2.39 -2.07 0.19
CA ASP A 44 -3.25 -0.98 -0.26
C ASP A 44 -2.72 -0.46 -1.59
N VAL A 45 -3.49 -0.65 -2.66
CA VAL A 45 -3.12 -0.22 -4.02
C VAL A 45 -3.70 1.15 -4.40
N HIS A 46 -4.31 1.86 -3.46
CA HIS A 46 -4.93 3.18 -3.68
C HIS A 46 -4.55 4.15 -2.55
N HIS A 47 -3.27 4.40 -2.39
CA HIS A 47 -2.74 5.28 -1.35
C HIS A 47 -2.18 6.56 -1.95
N HIS A 48 -2.72 7.73 -1.54
CA HIS A 48 -2.26 9.00 -2.07
C HIS A 48 -1.16 9.62 -1.21
N VAL A 49 -0.22 10.28 -1.90
CA VAL A 49 0.87 11.04 -1.29
C VAL A 49 0.89 12.47 -1.81
N SER A 50 1.49 13.38 -1.05
CA SER A 50 1.63 14.79 -1.43
C SER A 50 3.11 15.21 -1.40
N PRO A 51 3.92 14.82 -2.40
CA PRO A 51 5.29 15.31 -2.50
C PRO A 51 5.34 16.85 -2.49
N PRO A 52 6.34 17.48 -1.86
CA PRO A 52 6.38 18.94 -1.72
C PRO A 52 6.27 19.68 -3.05
N THR A 53 7.03 19.29 -4.05
CA THR A 53 7.01 19.92 -5.39
C THR A 53 5.64 19.84 -6.04
N TRP A 54 4.96 18.70 -5.93
CA TRP A 54 3.60 18.55 -6.44
C TRP A 54 2.60 19.41 -5.67
N LEU A 55 2.69 19.43 -4.34
CA LEU A 55 1.80 20.24 -3.50
C LEU A 55 1.93 21.73 -3.81
N ASP A 56 3.15 22.23 -4.05
CA ASP A 56 3.39 23.62 -4.44
C ASP A 56 2.78 23.93 -5.82
N ALA A 57 2.90 23.01 -6.79
CA ALA A 57 2.27 23.13 -8.09
C ALA A 57 0.74 23.17 -7.99
N VAL A 58 0.14 22.30 -7.18
CA VAL A 58 -1.32 22.26 -6.97
C VAL A 58 -1.82 23.53 -6.29
N LYS A 59 -1.08 24.06 -5.30
CA LYS A 59 -1.38 25.34 -4.66
C LYS A 59 -1.32 26.50 -5.65
N SER A 60 -0.32 26.53 -6.53
CA SER A 60 -0.21 27.57 -7.56
C SER A 60 -1.39 27.58 -8.52
N MET A 61 -1.97 26.40 -8.78
CA MET A 61 -3.20 26.24 -9.56
C MET A 61 -4.48 26.51 -8.75
N LYS A 62 -4.40 26.77 -7.43
CA LYS A 62 -5.55 26.92 -6.51
C LYS A 62 -6.47 25.67 -6.50
N LYS A 63 -5.86 24.48 -6.56
CA LYS A 63 -6.56 23.18 -6.59
C LYS A 63 -6.24 22.30 -5.39
N ASP A 64 -5.52 22.84 -4.40
CA ASP A 64 -5.23 22.16 -3.14
C ASP A 64 -6.49 22.00 -2.27
N ASN A 65 -6.46 21.02 -1.39
CA ASN A 65 -7.51 20.78 -0.40
C ASN A 65 -6.88 20.33 0.94
N PRO A 66 -7.66 20.34 2.04
CA PRO A 66 -7.13 20.01 3.36
C PRO A 66 -6.42 18.65 3.46
N PRO A 67 -6.93 17.55 2.89
CA PRO A 67 -6.23 16.27 2.89
C PRO A 67 -4.84 16.31 2.24
N MET A 68 -4.69 17.01 1.10
CA MET A 68 -3.38 17.15 0.42
C MET A 68 -2.40 17.94 1.28
N VAL A 69 -2.86 19.04 1.88
CA VAL A 69 -2.02 19.95 2.68
C VAL A 69 -1.60 19.31 4.01
N SER A 70 -2.49 18.53 4.63
CA SER A 70 -2.23 17.87 5.92
C SER A 70 -1.55 16.52 5.81
N TRP A 71 -1.26 16.04 4.60
CA TRP A 71 -0.58 14.77 4.40
C TRP A 71 0.84 14.81 4.98
N SER A 72 1.27 13.70 5.57
CA SER A 72 2.65 13.46 5.95
C SER A 72 2.96 11.96 5.90
N VAL A 73 4.24 11.62 5.80
CA VAL A 73 4.71 10.23 5.84
C VAL A 73 4.27 9.54 7.13
N GLN A 74 4.42 10.23 8.26
CA GLN A 74 4.03 9.68 9.56
C GLN A 74 2.54 9.38 9.62
N LYS A 75 1.71 10.29 9.10
CA LYS A 75 0.25 10.05 9.04
C LYS A 75 -0.09 8.82 8.21
N SER A 76 0.57 8.64 7.05
CA SER A 76 0.38 7.43 6.23
C SER A 76 0.76 6.16 6.99
N LEU A 77 1.91 6.15 7.65
CA LEU A 77 2.36 4.99 8.45
C LEU A 77 1.38 4.68 9.60
N ASP A 78 0.93 5.69 10.32
CA ASP A 78 -0.04 5.53 11.41
C ASP A 78 -1.38 4.97 10.92
N ASP A 79 -1.86 5.46 9.78
CA ASP A 79 -3.13 5.00 9.18
C ASP A 79 -2.98 3.57 8.63
N MET A 80 -1.83 3.23 8.02
CA MET A 80 -1.51 1.87 7.59
C MET A 80 -1.48 0.90 8.78
N ASP A 81 -0.83 1.26 9.87
CA ASP A 81 -0.72 0.43 11.07
C ASP A 81 -2.11 0.19 11.70
N LYS A 82 -2.94 1.24 11.84
CA LYS A 82 -4.32 1.13 12.30
C LYS A 82 -5.19 0.26 11.39
N GLY A 83 -4.97 0.33 10.07
CA GLY A 83 -5.69 -0.45 9.06
C GLY A 83 -5.17 -1.88 8.87
N GLY A 84 -4.06 -2.25 9.50
CA GLY A 84 -3.38 -3.53 9.27
C GLY A 84 -2.85 -3.66 7.84
N VAL A 85 -2.42 -2.53 7.23
CA VAL A 85 -1.83 -2.47 5.89
C VAL A 85 -0.32 -2.65 6.02
N ALA A 86 0.22 -3.69 5.41
CA ALA A 86 1.66 -3.94 5.40
C ALA A 86 2.37 -3.02 4.41
N THR A 87 1.86 -2.94 3.19
CA THR A 87 2.45 -2.17 2.10
C THR A 87 1.39 -1.32 1.41
N ALA A 88 1.70 -0.04 1.15
CA ALA A 88 0.86 0.86 0.35
C ALA A 88 1.55 1.19 -0.97
N ILE A 89 0.82 1.08 -2.09
CA ILE A 89 1.29 1.52 -3.39
C ILE A 89 0.83 2.95 -3.59
N THR A 90 1.77 3.87 -3.59
CA THR A 90 1.51 5.31 -3.59
C THR A 90 1.27 5.86 -4.99
N SER A 91 0.44 6.89 -5.08
CA SER A 91 0.19 7.65 -6.30
C SER A 91 -0.19 9.09 -5.96
N LEU A 92 -0.07 10.00 -6.94
CA LEU A 92 -0.63 11.35 -6.79
C LEU A 92 -2.14 11.32 -7.06
N THR A 93 -2.89 12.10 -6.29
CA THR A 93 -4.32 12.31 -6.58
C THR A 93 -4.52 13.35 -7.68
N THR A 94 -5.76 13.55 -8.14
CA THR A 94 -6.09 14.66 -9.05
C THR A 94 -5.79 16.01 -8.40
N PRO A 95 -5.30 17.00 -9.17
CA PRO A 95 -5.24 17.04 -10.64
C PRO A 95 -3.99 16.37 -11.24
N GLN A 96 -3.14 15.72 -10.45
CA GLN A 96 -1.84 15.26 -10.91
C GLN A 96 -1.02 16.44 -11.47
N VAL A 97 -0.55 16.35 -12.71
CA VAL A 97 0.15 17.46 -13.40
C VAL A 97 -0.72 18.12 -14.49
N ILE A 98 -2.00 17.74 -14.58
CA ILE A 98 -2.92 18.25 -15.60
C ILE A 98 -3.22 19.73 -15.37
N GLY A 99 -2.96 20.54 -16.39
CA GLY A 99 -3.12 21.99 -16.35
C GLY A 99 -1.81 22.76 -16.13
N LEU A 100 -0.70 22.07 -15.92
CA LEU A 100 0.65 22.66 -15.94
C LEU A 100 1.15 22.74 -17.40
N ASP A 101 2.06 23.67 -17.67
CA ASP A 101 2.79 23.67 -18.93
C ASP A 101 3.76 22.46 -19.00
N LYS A 102 4.25 22.19 -20.21
CA LYS A 102 5.04 21.00 -20.51
C LYS A 102 6.27 20.84 -19.59
N ASP A 103 7.04 21.90 -19.45
CA ASP A 103 8.31 21.83 -18.72
C ASP A 103 8.08 21.70 -17.21
N THR A 104 7.08 22.42 -16.70
CA THR A 104 6.63 22.29 -15.30
C THR A 104 6.06 20.91 -15.02
N ALA A 105 5.21 20.37 -15.90
CA ALA A 105 4.63 19.04 -15.75
C ALA A 105 5.71 17.94 -15.71
N ALA A 106 6.69 18.00 -16.63
CA ALA A 106 7.80 17.06 -16.69
C ALA A 106 8.65 17.13 -15.40
N ARG A 107 9.02 18.33 -14.96
CA ARG A 107 9.79 18.54 -13.73
C ARG A 107 9.03 18.03 -12.49
N VAL A 108 7.75 18.39 -12.34
CA VAL A 108 6.94 17.97 -11.17
C VAL A 108 6.75 16.46 -11.17
N ALA A 109 6.55 15.82 -12.32
CA ALA A 109 6.44 14.37 -12.41
C ALA A 109 7.76 13.71 -11.96
N ARG A 110 8.89 14.12 -12.50
CA ARG A 110 10.22 13.60 -12.16
C ARG A 110 10.52 13.75 -10.67
N GLU A 111 10.43 14.96 -10.13
CA GLU A 111 10.72 15.22 -8.72
C GLU A 111 9.77 14.48 -7.78
N SER A 112 8.51 14.26 -8.18
CA SER A 112 7.55 13.44 -7.41
C SER A 112 7.93 11.97 -7.42
N ASN A 113 8.37 11.43 -8.55
CA ASN A 113 8.83 10.04 -8.65
C ASN A 113 10.11 9.82 -7.82
N GLU A 114 11.04 10.75 -7.86
CA GLU A 114 12.25 10.71 -7.03
C GLU A 114 11.93 10.77 -5.53
N TYR A 115 10.98 11.62 -5.14
CA TYR A 115 10.50 11.67 -3.76
C TYR A 115 9.90 10.33 -3.32
N CYS A 116 9.04 9.72 -4.14
CA CYS A 116 8.42 8.44 -3.84
C CYS A 116 9.47 7.32 -3.80
N LYS A 117 10.46 7.33 -4.69
CA LYS A 117 11.58 6.39 -4.66
C LYS A 117 12.39 6.50 -3.37
N LYS A 118 12.63 7.73 -2.89
CA LYS A 118 13.25 7.95 -1.59
C LYS A 118 12.39 7.43 -0.45
N LEU A 119 11.07 7.64 -0.50
CA LEU A 119 10.12 7.13 0.49
C LEU A 119 10.18 5.60 0.59
N GLU A 120 10.24 4.88 -0.53
CA GLU A 120 10.43 3.43 -0.58
C GLU A 120 11.75 3.00 0.08
N SER A 121 12.83 3.72 -0.19
CA SER A 121 14.15 3.43 0.37
C SER A 121 14.22 3.65 1.88
N ASP A 122 13.60 4.74 2.35
CA ASP A 122 13.61 5.13 3.77
C ASP A 122 12.69 4.21 4.62
N HIS A 123 11.64 3.65 4.01
CA HIS A 123 10.63 2.83 4.67
C HIS A 123 10.44 1.50 3.93
N LYS A 124 11.47 0.65 3.95
CA LYS A 124 11.49 -0.65 3.27
C LYS A 124 10.22 -1.44 3.54
N ASP A 125 9.68 -2.04 2.49
CA ASP A 125 8.51 -2.91 2.50
C ASP A 125 7.18 -2.21 2.88
N ARG A 126 7.23 -0.91 3.24
CA ARG A 126 6.03 -0.15 3.59
C ARG A 126 5.43 0.59 2.40
N PHE A 127 6.24 1.01 1.45
CA PHE A 127 5.78 1.76 0.28
C PHE A 127 6.28 1.13 -1.02
N GLY A 128 5.43 1.20 -2.04
CA GLY A 128 5.75 1.06 -3.45
C GLY A 128 5.11 2.24 -4.19
N THR A 129 5.38 2.42 -5.49
CA THR A 129 4.91 3.61 -6.22
C THR A 129 4.43 3.28 -7.62
N PHE A 130 3.28 3.85 -7.99
CA PHE A 130 2.92 4.05 -9.38
C PHE A 130 3.54 5.33 -9.88
N ALA A 131 4.43 5.23 -10.89
CA ALA A 131 5.12 6.38 -11.45
C ALA A 131 4.15 7.41 -12.02
N MET A 132 4.40 8.68 -11.71
CA MET A 132 3.73 9.81 -12.33
C MET A 132 4.28 10.03 -13.73
N LEU A 133 3.38 10.15 -14.70
CA LEU A 133 3.73 10.54 -16.08
C LEU A 133 3.18 11.93 -16.39
N PRO A 134 3.94 12.78 -17.11
CA PRO A 134 3.56 14.15 -17.39
C PRO A 134 2.53 14.27 -18.54
N PHE A 135 1.37 13.62 -18.39
CA PHE A 135 0.27 13.75 -19.36
C PHE A 135 -0.24 15.20 -19.44
N PRO A 136 -0.59 15.69 -20.65
CA PRO A 136 -0.73 14.97 -21.92
C PRO A 136 0.53 14.98 -22.82
N TYR A 137 1.69 15.29 -22.31
CA TYR A 137 2.93 15.49 -23.07
C TYR A 137 3.63 14.15 -23.35
N VAL A 138 3.23 13.48 -24.43
CA VAL A 138 3.66 12.10 -24.75
C VAL A 138 5.18 11.94 -24.78
N ASP A 139 5.89 12.87 -25.42
CA ASP A 139 7.36 12.81 -25.51
C ASP A 139 8.03 12.88 -24.13
N GLU A 140 7.48 13.68 -23.23
CA GLU A 140 7.97 13.77 -21.85
C GLU A 140 7.60 12.52 -21.04
N CYS A 141 6.43 11.90 -21.30
CA CYS A 141 6.09 10.62 -20.71
C CYS A 141 7.09 9.51 -21.12
N LEU A 142 7.45 9.45 -22.40
CA LEU A 142 8.44 8.48 -22.88
C LEU A 142 9.82 8.68 -22.27
N LYS A 143 10.24 9.93 -22.06
CA LYS A 143 11.50 10.25 -21.36
C LYS A 143 11.47 9.87 -19.90
N GLU A 144 10.30 9.96 -19.25
CA GLU A 144 10.14 9.60 -17.84
C GLU A 144 10.16 8.08 -17.62
N ILE A 145 9.75 7.29 -18.63
CA ILE A 145 9.72 5.82 -18.57
C ILE A 145 11.13 5.23 -18.86
N ALA A 146 11.96 5.91 -19.67
CA ALA A 146 13.25 5.41 -20.13
C ALA A 146 14.32 5.45 -19.03
#